data_a9bad19d21db08adf5d839dce24d0d31
#
_entry.id   a9bad19d21db08adf5d839dce24d0d31
#
_cell.length_a   1.000
_cell.length_b   1.000
_cell.length_c   1.000
_cell.angle_alpha   90.00
_cell.angle_beta   90.00
_cell.angle_gamma   90.00
#
_symmetry.space_group_name_H-M   'P 1'
#
loop_
_entity.id
_entity.type
_entity.pdbx_description
1 polymer ?
#
loop_
_entity_poly.entity_id
_entity_poly.type
_entity_poly.pdbx_seq_one_letter_code
_entity_poly.pdbx_strand_id
1 'polypeptide(L)'
;MEKEMFVLAKFKSGEGTFEKFMGWMQSDEGMGVRKSIAHVEKTVPAVAPDKSYIMFKLSVHNEEGLKELASGNNPIAKPIWDECIESINVWELNSVDI
;
A
#
# COMPACT_ATOMS: atom_id res chain seq x y z
N MET A 1 15.08 8.50 -8.66
CA MET A 1 14.79 9.64 -7.76
C MET A 1 13.64 9.28 -6.84
N GLU A 2 13.78 9.59 -5.57
CA GLU A 2 12.76 9.28 -4.57
C GLU A 2 11.67 10.35 -4.58
N LYS A 3 10.43 9.89 -4.40
CA LYS A 3 9.28 10.77 -4.22
C LYS A 3 8.53 10.36 -2.97
N GLU A 4 7.99 11.34 -2.25
CA GLU A 4 7.04 11.04 -1.19
C GLU A 4 5.66 10.90 -1.79
N MET A 5 4.99 9.80 -1.46
CA MET A 5 3.65 9.48 -1.96
C MET A 5 2.75 9.08 -0.80
N PHE A 6 1.47 9.38 -0.95
CA PHE A 6 0.46 9.01 0.02
C PHE A 6 -0.50 8.01 -0.63
N VAL A 7 -0.73 6.89 0.05
CA VAL A 7 -1.62 5.83 -0.43
C VAL A 7 -2.74 5.62 0.58
N LEU A 8 -3.97 5.60 0.09
CA LEU A 8 -5.15 5.28 0.91
C LEU A 8 -5.82 4.05 0.30
N ALA A 9 -5.85 2.97 1.05
CA ALA A 9 -6.48 1.72 0.62
C ALA A 9 -7.70 1.45 1.50
N LYS A 10 -8.85 1.27 0.85
CA LYS A 10 -10.09 0.92 1.51
C LYS A 10 -10.32 -0.58 1.38
N PHE A 11 -10.65 -1.24 2.48
CA PHE A 11 -10.85 -2.69 2.50
C PHE A 11 -12.28 -3.05 2.12
N LYS A 12 -12.43 -4.21 1.47
CA LYS A 12 -13.72 -4.83 1.26
C LYS A 12 -14.31 -5.23 2.61
N SER A 13 -15.63 -5.18 2.74
CA SER A 13 -16.30 -5.64 3.94
C SER A 13 -16.13 -7.16 4.08
N GLY A 14 -15.93 -7.61 5.33
CA GLY A 14 -15.75 -9.02 5.64
C GLY A 14 -14.81 -9.22 6.81
N GLU A 15 -14.98 -10.32 7.53
CA GLU A 15 -14.12 -10.66 8.65
C GLU A 15 -12.74 -11.06 8.17
N GLY A 16 -11.72 -10.58 8.88
CA GLY A 16 -10.33 -10.98 8.64
C GLY A 16 -9.68 -10.36 7.42
N THR A 17 -10.38 -9.46 6.71
CA THR A 17 -9.82 -8.82 5.50
C THR A 17 -8.55 -8.02 5.84
N PHE A 18 -8.61 -7.22 6.89
CA PHE A 18 -7.46 -6.43 7.35
C PHE A 18 -6.29 -7.34 7.75
N GLU A 19 -6.55 -8.35 8.56
CA GLU A 19 -5.52 -9.28 9.05
C GLU A 19 -4.88 -10.05 7.91
N LYS A 20 -5.67 -10.46 6.92
CA LYS A 20 -5.15 -11.16 5.75
C LYS A 20 -4.24 -10.27 4.92
N PHE A 21 -4.66 -9.02 4.70
CA PHE A 21 -3.85 -8.04 3.98
C PHE A 21 -2.53 -7.79 4.71
N MET A 22 -2.58 -7.55 6.02
CA MET A 22 -1.37 -7.29 6.81
C MET A 22 -0.44 -8.49 6.85
N GLY A 23 -1.00 -9.71 6.92
CA GLY A 23 -0.21 -10.92 6.86
C GLY A 23 0.56 -11.05 5.55
N TRP A 24 -0.10 -10.72 4.44
CA TRP A 24 0.59 -10.72 3.13
C TRP A 24 1.66 -9.63 3.06
N MET A 25 1.36 -8.43 3.56
CA MET A 25 2.30 -7.31 3.56
C MET A 25 3.59 -7.64 4.32
N GLN A 26 3.50 -8.47 5.35
CA GLN A 26 4.64 -8.87 6.18
C GLN A 26 5.27 -10.18 5.72
N SER A 27 4.68 -10.85 4.75
CA SER A 27 5.24 -12.09 4.19
C SER A 27 6.46 -11.78 3.32
N ASP A 28 7.28 -12.81 3.02
CA ASP A 28 8.42 -12.66 2.13
C ASP A 28 8.00 -12.15 0.77
N GLU A 29 6.87 -12.65 0.24
CA GLU A 29 6.32 -12.21 -1.03
C GLU A 29 5.94 -10.74 -1.00
N GLY A 30 5.16 -10.34 0.01
CA GLY A 30 4.71 -8.95 0.18
C GLY A 30 5.88 -8.00 0.41
N MET A 31 6.85 -8.41 1.23
CA MET A 31 8.05 -7.60 1.47
C MET A 31 8.87 -7.41 0.20
N GLY A 32 8.96 -8.45 -0.63
CA GLY A 32 9.65 -8.36 -1.91
C GLY A 32 9.01 -7.33 -2.83
N VAL A 33 7.69 -7.34 -2.93
CA VAL A 33 6.94 -6.34 -3.72
C VAL A 33 7.16 -4.95 -3.15
N ARG A 34 7.04 -4.77 -1.85
CA ARG A 34 7.20 -3.47 -1.18
C ARG A 34 8.59 -2.89 -1.40
N LYS A 35 9.63 -3.71 -1.25
CA LYS A 35 11.03 -3.28 -1.44
C LYS A 35 11.31 -2.89 -2.88
N SER A 36 10.64 -3.51 -3.84
CA SER A 36 10.82 -3.18 -5.27
C SER A 36 10.24 -1.82 -5.63
N ILE A 37 9.41 -1.23 -4.77
CA ILE A 37 8.67 0.00 -5.03
C ILE A 37 9.17 1.16 -4.17
N ALA A 38 9.42 0.92 -2.88
CA ALA A 38 9.71 1.99 -1.92
C ALA A 38 10.70 1.51 -0.86
N HIS A 39 11.19 2.47 -0.09
CA HIS A 39 12.05 2.18 1.07
C HIS A 39 11.14 1.77 2.24
N VAL A 40 11.09 0.48 2.50
CA VAL A 40 10.21 -0.09 3.54
C VAL A 40 10.47 0.54 4.91
N GLU A 41 11.74 0.80 5.23
CA GLU A 41 12.14 1.39 6.52
C GLU A 41 11.68 2.83 6.69
N LYS A 42 11.29 3.50 5.59
CA LYS A 42 10.79 4.88 5.62
C LYS A 42 9.27 4.94 5.49
N THR A 43 8.60 3.81 5.41
CA THR A 43 7.15 3.74 5.29
C THR A 43 6.49 4.06 6.63
N VAL A 44 5.51 4.96 6.60
CA VAL A 44 4.73 5.31 7.79
C VAL A 44 3.28 4.86 7.56
N PRO A 45 2.87 3.75 8.17
CA PRO A 45 1.49 3.27 8.04
C PRO A 45 0.60 3.83 9.15
N ALA A 46 -0.68 3.97 8.86
CA ALA A 46 -1.69 4.27 9.86
C ALA A 46 -3.00 3.63 9.44
N VAL A 47 -3.74 3.10 10.41
CA VAL A 47 -4.98 2.39 10.15
C VAL A 47 -6.15 3.08 10.84
N ALA A 48 -7.32 3.07 10.20
CA ALA A 48 -8.54 3.61 10.82
C ALA A 48 -8.90 2.78 12.07
N PRO A 49 -9.50 3.42 13.09
CA PRO A 49 -9.87 2.71 14.32
C PRO A 49 -10.73 1.46 14.10
N ASP A 50 -11.62 1.50 13.09
CA ASP A 50 -12.50 0.38 12.74
C ASP A 50 -11.88 -0.56 11.69
N LYS A 51 -10.64 -0.31 11.26
CA LYS A 51 -9.90 -1.09 10.27
C LYS A 51 -10.57 -1.11 8.88
N SER A 52 -11.36 -0.09 8.57
CA SER A 52 -12.02 0.00 7.27
C SER A 52 -11.09 0.47 6.16
N TYR A 53 -10.03 1.18 6.51
CA TYR A 53 -9.02 1.62 5.55
C TYR A 53 -7.65 1.75 6.23
N ILE A 54 -6.60 1.74 5.42
CA ILE A 54 -5.23 1.95 5.86
C ILE A 54 -4.57 2.99 4.98
N MET A 55 -3.69 3.80 5.55
CA MET A 55 -2.92 4.80 4.81
C MET A 55 -1.44 4.54 4.98
N PHE A 56 -0.69 4.90 3.94
CA PHE A 56 0.77 4.81 3.96
C PHE A 56 1.36 6.10 3.43
N LYS A 57 2.36 6.61 4.12
CA LYS A 57 3.26 7.60 3.55
C LYS A 57 4.51 6.83 3.12
N LEU A 58 4.85 6.90 1.84
CA LEU A 58 5.90 6.10 1.24
C LEU A 58 7.02 6.98 0.69
N SER A 59 8.25 6.50 0.79
CA SER A 59 9.38 7.04 0.06
C SER A 59 9.60 6.13 -1.16
N VAL A 60 9.11 6.56 -2.33
CA VAL A 60 8.99 5.73 -3.52
C VAL A 60 10.19 5.91 -4.45
N HIS A 61 10.86 4.83 -4.80
CA HIS A 61 11.96 4.83 -5.78
C HIS A 61 11.54 4.22 -7.12
N ASN A 62 10.35 3.64 -7.20
CA ASN A 62 9.82 3.04 -8.43
C ASN A 62 8.33 3.40 -8.55
N GLU A 63 8.07 4.57 -9.12
CA GLU A 63 6.70 5.08 -9.25
C GLU A 63 5.84 4.20 -10.18
N GLU A 64 6.42 3.68 -11.25
CA GLU A 64 5.71 2.78 -12.18
C GLU A 64 5.24 1.52 -11.44
N GLY A 65 6.11 0.95 -10.58
CA GLY A 65 5.75 -0.22 -9.78
C GLY A 65 4.62 0.07 -8.82
N LEU A 66 4.61 1.28 -8.22
CA LEU A 66 3.53 1.68 -7.32
C LEU A 66 2.20 1.81 -8.08
N LYS A 67 2.22 2.42 -9.27
CA LYS A 67 1.02 2.55 -10.09
C LYS A 67 0.47 1.19 -10.51
N GLU A 68 1.34 0.28 -10.89
CA GLU A 68 0.96 -1.08 -11.24
C GLU A 68 0.32 -1.79 -10.03
N LEU A 69 0.93 -1.66 -8.86
CA LEU A 69 0.40 -2.25 -7.64
C LEU A 69 -0.96 -1.66 -7.27
N ALA A 70 -1.07 -0.33 -7.28
CA ALA A 70 -2.30 0.36 -6.88
C ALA A 70 -3.47 0.08 -7.84
N SER A 71 -3.18 -0.10 -9.12
CA SER A 71 -4.22 -0.40 -10.13
C SER A 71 -4.70 -1.85 -10.10
N GLY A 72 -4.06 -2.71 -9.30
CA GLY A 72 -4.40 -4.12 -9.23
C GLY A 72 -3.78 -4.97 -10.33
N ASN A 73 -2.82 -4.41 -11.07
CA ASN A 73 -2.18 -5.10 -12.20
C ASN A 73 -0.89 -5.83 -11.82
N ASN A 74 -0.46 -5.74 -10.56
CA ASN A 74 0.71 -6.49 -10.11
C ASN A 74 0.30 -7.96 -9.92
N PRO A 75 0.86 -8.90 -10.71
CA PRO A 75 0.41 -10.30 -10.69
C PRO A 75 0.64 -11.00 -9.35
N ILE A 76 1.64 -10.56 -8.58
CA ILE A 76 1.94 -11.14 -7.28
C ILE A 76 0.90 -10.68 -6.23
N ALA A 77 0.50 -9.42 -6.28
CA ALA A 77 -0.44 -8.84 -5.34
C ALA A 77 -1.91 -9.06 -5.72
N LYS A 78 -2.18 -9.36 -6.99
CA LYS A 78 -3.55 -9.42 -7.51
C LYS A 78 -4.49 -10.29 -6.68
N PRO A 79 -4.14 -11.52 -6.27
CA PRO A 79 -5.06 -12.35 -5.47
C PRO A 79 -5.46 -11.67 -4.16
N ILE A 80 -4.53 -11.01 -3.49
CA ILE A 80 -4.78 -10.31 -2.22
C ILE A 80 -5.63 -9.06 -2.48
N TRP A 81 -5.30 -8.29 -3.55
CA TRP A 81 -6.07 -7.11 -3.93
C TRP A 81 -7.51 -7.46 -4.26
N ASP A 82 -7.72 -8.50 -5.07
CA ASP A 82 -9.07 -8.94 -5.46
C ASP A 82 -9.90 -9.37 -4.25
N GLU A 83 -9.26 -9.94 -3.23
CA GLU A 83 -9.96 -10.43 -2.05
C GLU A 83 -10.17 -9.36 -0.99
N CYS A 84 -9.20 -8.46 -0.80
CA CYS A 84 -9.17 -7.58 0.36
C CYS A 84 -9.44 -6.11 0.06
N ILE A 85 -9.08 -5.63 -1.13
CA ILE A 85 -9.06 -4.19 -1.41
C ILE A 85 -10.24 -3.78 -2.27
N GLU A 86 -11.01 -2.80 -1.78
CA GLU A 86 -12.13 -2.22 -2.51
C GLU A 86 -11.65 -1.11 -3.43
N SER A 87 -10.78 -0.23 -2.93
CA SER A 87 -10.25 0.88 -3.71
C SER A 87 -8.90 1.31 -3.17
N ILE A 88 -8.05 1.87 -4.05
CA ILE A 88 -6.78 2.48 -3.67
C ILE A 88 -6.66 3.80 -4.39
N ASN A 89 -6.28 4.83 -3.66
CA ASN A 89 -5.96 6.14 -4.20
C ASN A 89 -4.52 6.48 -3.84
N VAL A 90 -3.82 7.14 -4.76
CA VAL A 90 -2.41 7.49 -4.60
C VAL A 90 -2.22 8.96 -4.95
N TRP A 91 -1.51 9.68 -4.11
CA TRP A 91 -1.19 11.10 -4.33
C TRP A 91 0.30 11.33 -4.15
N GLU A 92 0.85 12.24 -4.93
CA GLU A 92 2.21 12.74 -4.72
C GLU A 92 2.18 13.80 -3.63
N LEU A 93 3.20 13.81 -2.78
CA LEU A 93 3.32 14.76 -1.68
C LEU A 93 4.53 15.65 -1.87
N ASN A 94 4.38 16.91 -1.50
CA ASN A 94 5.49 17.85 -1.42
C ASN A 94 5.58 18.38 0.00
N SER A 95 6.79 18.49 0.52
CA SER A 95 7.02 19.08 1.84
C SER A 95 6.68 20.57 1.84
N VAL A 96 6.08 21.04 2.92
CA VAL A 96 5.80 22.46 3.11
C VAL A 96 6.28 22.89 4.49
N ASP A 97 6.75 24.13 4.56
CA ASP A 97 7.13 24.76 5.83
C ASP A 97 5.90 25.45 6.42
N ILE A 98 5.59 25.10 7.63
CA ILE A 98 4.45 25.70 8.34
C ILE A 98 4.86 26.22 9.72
#